data_d52d4a76ee1757f62083a4fa838e966e
#
_entry.id   d52d4a76ee1757f62083a4fa838e966e
#
_cell.length_a   1.000
_cell.length_b   1.000
_cell.length_c   1.000
_cell.angle_alpha   90.00
_cell.angle_beta   90.00
_cell.angle_gamma   90.00
#
_symmetry.space_group_name_H-M   'P 1'
#
loop_
_entity.id
_entity.type
_entity.pdbx_description
1 polymer ?
#
loop_
_entity_poly.entity_id
_entity_poly.type
_entity_poly.pdbx_seq_one_letter_code
_entity_poly.pdbx_strand_id
1 'polypeptide(L)'
;MTSSPLKLDSPPETGSSLVINASSLTVSLPRPPRKFYRHGWQSWSLAAWTEPTPLPIQRPAILHPLQVDPRYANDESPHSSWVGAVEFADDDILLLGSLGLDAHVWLKENQLEGAALSLSKGQHEGDGCEWFIARGDELSVFAKYTEELGKRFGKRSDKPAPRVWCSWYSLYTAIDEAILFRVFDELGDLPFDVLQVDDGWQMSIGDWVANKKFPSGMNALAEKIKCTGRKAGLWLAPLIAVESSRLFRGHPNWFLRDEKGKFVSAGFNWGEQVHALDTTHPDAMKWLASLMKQVRAWGFDYLKLDFLYAGALPGKRHADMPREAAYRLALKILREAMGQDAYFLACGAPILPSLGLCDALRIGPDVSSKWEDPRDATLLYNFTTPGARNAIRTTVSRLWLQPLVTTDSDVVYFTEKENLLSPEHKLLLQDLASICNFKATSDLPQWMTPTERESLRGFLTASPQVKRLSRATFQIDDRVVDFSSALALPPPPRGLTKLPATFMGWLGNQPSALKLFNRLNEAGFKKKRQRAEIELSQ
;
A
#
# COMPACT_ATOMS: atom_id res chain seq x y z
N MET A 1 -21.02 -28.32 8.54
CA MET A 1 -19.95 -29.28 8.90
C MET A 1 -18.69 -28.78 8.22
N THR A 2 -17.64 -28.45 8.95
CA THR A 2 -16.36 -28.08 8.34
C THR A 2 -15.73 -29.35 7.79
N SER A 3 -15.58 -29.45 6.46
CA SER A 3 -14.84 -30.55 5.85
C SER A 3 -13.43 -30.61 6.44
N SER A 4 -12.93 -31.81 6.70
CA SER A 4 -11.55 -31.98 7.18
C SER A 4 -10.58 -31.39 6.15
N PRO A 5 -9.49 -30.71 6.58
CA PRO A 5 -8.53 -30.16 5.64
C PRO A 5 -7.94 -31.25 4.74
N LEU A 6 -7.81 -30.96 3.47
CA LEU A 6 -7.08 -31.82 2.55
C LEU A 6 -5.61 -31.88 2.99
N LYS A 7 -5.06 -33.06 3.14
CA LYS A 7 -3.67 -33.25 3.56
C LYS A 7 -2.79 -33.71 2.40
N LEU A 8 -1.65 -33.04 2.26
CA LEU A 8 -0.56 -33.50 1.44
C LEU A 8 0.58 -33.93 2.37
N ASP A 9 0.85 -35.23 2.45
CA ASP A 9 1.86 -35.81 3.32
C ASP A 9 3.29 -35.47 2.86
N SER A 10 3.46 -35.07 1.60
CA SER A 10 4.71 -34.59 1.04
C SER A 10 4.48 -33.42 0.07
N PRO A 11 5.37 -32.42 0.07
CA PRO A 11 5.32 -31.33 -0.90
C PRO A 11 5.67 -31.85 -2.31
N PRO A 12 5.40 -31.05 -3.37
CA PRO A 12 5.87 -31.35 -4.71
C PRO A 12 7.38 -31.54 -4.78
N GLU A 13 7.85 -32.26 -5.79
CA GLU A 13 9.28 -32.36 -6.09
C GLU A 13 9.85 -30.98 -6.47
N THR A 14 11.14 -30.79 -6.22
CA THR A 14 11.84 -29.55 -6.60
C THR A 14 11.71 -29.29 -8.10
N GLY A 15 11.34 -28.07 -8.47
CA GLY A 15 11.08 -27.65 -9.85
C GLY A 15 9.64 -27.87 -10.30
N SER A 16 8.80 -28.56 -9.53
CA SER A 16 7.42 -28.86 -9.88
C SER A 16 6.40 -27.92 -9.19
N SER A 17 5.19 -27.89 -9.72
CA SER A 17 4.06 -27.16 -9.15
C SER A 17 2.75 -27.91 -9.43
N LEU A 18 1.75 -27.65 -8.60
CA LEU A 18 0.41 -28.20 -8.75
C LEU A 18 -0.65 -27.20 -8.28
N VAL A 19 -1.89 -27.35 -8.78
CA VAL A 19 -3.06 -26.61 -8.35
C VAL A 19 -4.05 -27.59 -7.77
N ILE A 20 -4.57 -27.28 -6.58
CA ILE A 20 -5.51 -28.12 -5.83
C ILE A 20 -6.71 -27.27 -5.43
N ASN A 21 -7.93 -27.83 -5.58
CA ASN A 21 -9.15 -27.24 -5.11
C ASN A 21 -9.49 -27.79 -3.72
N ALA A 22 -9.54 -26.93 -2.69
CA ALA A 22 -9.90 -27.29 -1.33
C ALA A 22 -10.32 -26.05 -0.54
N SER A 23 -11.25 -26.21 0.41
CA SER A 23 -11.62 -25.15 1.36
C SER A 23 -10.49 -24.89 2.36
N SER A 24 -9.76 -25.93 2.73
CA SER A 24 -8.54 -25.86 3.55
C SER A 24 -7.56 -26.96 3.13
N LEU A 25 -6.28 -26.63 3.23
CA LEU A 25 -5.18 -27.49 2.79
C LEU A 25 -4.05 -27.48 3.81
N THR A 26 -3.51 -28.65 4.09
CA THR A 26 -2.31 -28.80 4.93
C THR A 26 -1.22 -29.49 4.13
N VAL A 27 -0.04 -28.90 4.08
CA VAL A 27 1.14 -29.44 3.40
C VAL A 27 2.20 -29.74 4.45
N SER A 28 2.56 -31.02 4.62
CA SER A 28 3.62 -31.44 5.52
C SER A 28 4.99 -31.01 5.01
N LEU A 29 5.82 -30.47 5.91
CA LEU A 29 7.17 -30.04 5.55
C LEU A 29 8.17 -31.19 5.70
N PRO A 30 9.13 -31.37 4.78
CA PRO A 30 10.09 -32.47 4.83
C PRO A 30 11.12 -32.28 5.96
N ARG A 31 11.28 -31.07 6.44
CA ARG A 31 12.22 -30.65 7.51
C ARG A 31 11.81 -29.29 8.06
N PRO A 32 12.31 -28.89 9.25
CA PRO A 32 12.06 -27.55 9.81
C PRO A 32 12.56 -26.45 8.85
N PRO A 33 11.77 -25.39 8.62
CA PRO A 33 12.18 -24.29 7.77
C PRO A 33 13.15 -23.35 8.48
N ARG A 34 13.99 -22.66 7.70
CA ARG A 34 14.92 -21.61 8.19
C ARG A 34 14.25 -20.23 8.22
N LYS A 35 13.35 -19.95 7.25
CA LYS A 35 12.62 -18.69 7.17
C LYS A 35 11.18 -18.93 6.71
N PHE A 36 10.33 -17.98 7.01
CA PHE A 36 8.95 -17.90 6.54
C PHE A 36 8.69 -16.56 5.86
N TYR A 37 8.13 -16.60 4.65
CA TYR A 37 7.69 -15.41 3.92
C TYR A 37 6.33 -14.97 4.42
N ARG A 38 6.28 -13.76 5.00
CA ARG A 38 5.05 -13.10 5.42
C ARG A 38 4.63 -12.10 4.35
N HIS A 39 3.40 -12.20 3.91
CA HIS A 39 2.77 -11.25 3.00
C HIS A 39 1.57 -10.62 3.71
N GLY A 40 1.67 -9.34 4.02
CA GLY A 40 0.56 -8.61 4.63
C GLY A 40 -0.53 -8.25 3.63
N TRP A 41 -1.72 -7.97 4.12
CA TRP A 41 -2.95 -7.90 3.34
C TRP A 41 -3.11 -6.64 2.47
N GLN A 42 -2.48 -5.51 2.82
CA GLN A 42 -2.64 -4.26 2.08
C GLN A 42 -1.29 -3.57 1.84
N SER A 43 -1.27 -2.50 1.04
CA SER A 43 -0.08 -1.79 0.59
C SER A 43 0.96 -1.57 1.70
N TRP A 44 0.55 -1.04 2.84
CA TRP A 44 1.43 -0.66 3.95
C TRP A 44 1.78 -1.81 4.90
N SER A 45 1.13 -2.97 4.75
CA SER A 45 1.42 -4.13 5.60
C SER A 45 2.80 -4.70 5.30
N LEU A 46 3.48 -5.19 6.33
CA LEU A 46 4.80 -5.83 6.18
C LEU A 46 4.74 -7.01 5.20
N ALA A 47 5.64 -7.02 4.24
CA ALA A 47 6.02 -8.21 3.51
C ALA A 47 7.52 -8.43 3.67
N ALA A 48 7.92 -9.60 4.14
CA ALA A 48 9.32 -9.93 4.40
C ALA A 48 9.53 -11.43 4.65
N TRP A 49 10.75 -11.88 4.45
CA TRP A 49 11.23 -13.16 4.97
C TRP A 49 11.65 -12.96 6.44
N THR A 50 11.00 -13.69 7.35
CA THR A 50 11.21 -13.62 8.80
C THR A 50 11.72 -14.95 9.34
N GLU A 51 12.20 -14.96 10.59
CA GLU A 51 12.33 -16.23 11.31
C GLU A 51 10.97 -16.94 11.37
N PRO A 52 10.93 -18.29 11.33
CA PRO A 52 9.68 -19.08 11.40
C PRO A 52 9.14 -19.16 12.83
N THR A 53 9.15 -18.05 13.56
CA THR A 53 8.76 -17.95 14.96
C THR A 53 7.61 -16.95 15.15
N PRO A 54 6.85 -17.06 16.24
CA PRO A 54 5.85 -16.07 16.58
C PRO A 54 6.43 -14.66 16.63
N LEU A 55 5.70 -13.69 16.08
CA LEU A 55 6.01 -12.27 16.22
C LEU A 55 5.14 -11.67 17.33
N PRO A 56 5.62 -10.60 18.00
CA PRO A 56 4.77 -9.86 18.92
C PRO A 56 3.49 -9.40 18.21
N ILE A 57 2.37 -9.45 18.92
CA ILE A 57 1.14 -8.83 18.43
C ILE A 57 1.45 -7.36 18.18
N GLN A 58 1.48 -6.99 16.93
CA GLN A 58 1.47 -5.60 16.54
C GLN A 58 0.05 -5.08 16.74
N ARG A 59 -0.26 -4.71 17.99
CA ARG A 59 -1.50 -3.97 18.22
C ARG A 59 -1.45 -2.75 17.36
N PRO A 60 -2.55 -2.46 16.63
CA PRO A 60 -2.57 -1.35 15.70
C PRO A 60 -2.06 -0.11 16.43
N ALA A 61 -0.92 0.41 15.96
CA ALA A 61 -0.46 1.70 16.40
C ALA A 61 -1.56 2.72 16.07
N ILE A 62 -1.72 3.73 16.91
CA ILE A 62 -2.72 4.78 16.81
C ILE A 62 -2.83 5.37 15.41
N LEU A 63 -1.68 5.53 14.75
CA LEU A 63 -1.57 6.22 13.48
C LEU A 63 -1.75 5.29 12.27
N HIS A 64 -1.67 3.97 12.47
CA HIS A 64 -1.74 2.99 11.40
C HIS A 64 -2.47 1.72 11.82
N PRO A 65 -3.75 1.82 12.23
CA PRO A 65 -4.46 0.73 12.89
C PRO A 65 -4.72 -0.48 12.00
N LEU A 66 -4.55 -0.38 10.69
CA LEU A 66 -5.05 -1.36 9.74
C LEU A 66 -3.97 -1.91 8.80
N GLN A 67 -2.73 -1.87 9.25
CA GLN A 67 -1.61 -2.50 8.54
C GLN A 67 -1.59 -4.01 8.72
N VAL A 68 -2.23 -4.53 9.76
CA VAL A 68 -2.51 -5.95 9.95
C VAL A 68 -3.97 -6.21 9.63
N ASP A 69 -4.28 -7.33 8.98
CA ASP A 69 -5.67 -7.73 8.77
C ASP A 69 -6.38 -7.82 10.14
N PRO A 70 -7.48 -7.08 10.37
CA PRO A 70 -8.17 -7.06 11.66
C PRO A 70 -8.60 -8.44 12.17
N ARG A 71 -8.81 -9.41 11.26
CA ARG A 71 -9.15 -10.80 11.64
C ARG A 71 -8.01 -11.49 12.39
N TYR A 72 -6.77 -11.09 12.14
CA TYR A 72 -5.55 -11.71 12.68
C TYR A 72 -4.74 -10.77 13.56
N ALA A 73 -5.32 -9.65 13.98
CA ALA A 73 -4.63 -8.65 14.80
C ALA A 73 -4.11 -9.17 16.14
N ASN A 74 -4.63 -10.31 16.60
CA ASN A 74 -4.21 -10.97 17.85
C ASN A 74 -3.49 -12.31 17.63
N ASP A 75 -3.13 -12.65 16.39
CA ASP A 75 -2.43 -13.88 16.06
C ASP A 75 -0.91 -13.64 16.02
N GLU A 76 -0.17 -14.21 16.98
CA GLU A 76 1.30 -14.14 17.02
C GLU A 76 1.96 -15.19 16.10
N SER A 77 1.22 -16.20 15.67
CA SER A 77 1.78 -17.29 14.86
C SER A 77 2.37 -16.77 13.55
N PRO A 78 3.31 -17.49 12.93
CA PRO A 78 3.75 -17.20 11.59
C PRO A 78 2.59 -17.35 10.62
N HIS A 79 2.06 -16.23 10.10
CA HIS A 79 0.93 -16.22 9.18
C HIS A 79 1.10 -15.20 8.05
N SER A 80 0.31 -15.34 7.00
CA SER A 80 0.44 -14.59 5.75
C SER A 80 -0.90 -14.48 5.03
N SER A 81 -1.18 -13.34 4.41
CA SER A 81 -2.37 -13.15 3.59
C SER A 81 -2.12 -13.69 2.18
N TRP A 82 -2.99 -14.58 1.72
CA TRP A 82 -3.04 -15.23 0.40
C TRP A 82 -1.86 -16.14 0.06
N VAL A 83 -0.63 -15.75 0.35
CA VAL A 83 0.57 -16.52 0.00
C VAL A 83 1.55 -16.53 1.16
N GLY A 84 2.01 -17.73 1.51
CA GLY A 84 3.12 -17.96 2.42
C GLY A 84 4.13 -18.89 1.77
N ALA A 85 5.40 -18.75 2.15
CA ALA A 85 6.44 -19.67 1.68
C ALA A 85 7.44 -19.95 2.81
N VAL A 86 8.09 -21.10 2.73
CA VAL A 86 9.17 -21.48 3.65
C VAL A 86 10.45 -21.69 2.87
N GLU A 87 11.57 -21.32 3.50
CA GLU A 87 12.92 -21.58 3.00
C GLU A 87 13.56 -22.68 3.86
N PHE A 88 14.02 -23.77 3.26
CA PHE A 88 14.67 -24.88 3.94
C PHE A 88 16.19 -24.76 3.96
N ALA A 89 16.75 -24.38 2.84
CA ALA A 89 18.16 -24.12 2.61
C ALA A 89 18.24 -22.93 1.64
N ASP A 90 19.44 -22.49 1.34
CA ASP A 90 19.61 -21.41 0.41
C ASP A 90 18.91 -21.75 -0.92
N ASP A 91 17.93 -20.93 -1.26
CA ASP A 91 17.12 -21.02 -2.48
C ASP A 91 16.29 -22.31 -2.67
N ASP A 92 16.03 -23.10 -1.62
CA ASP A 92 15.05 -24.21 -1.63
C ASP A 92 13.75 -23.75 -0.96
N ILE A 93 12.82 -23.26 -1.74
CA ILE A 93 11.59 -22.63 -1.32
C ILE A 93 10.40 -23.56 -1.60
N LEU A 94 9.50 -23.70 -0.60
CA LEU A 94 8.15 -24.23 -0.80
C LEU A 94 7.15 -23.10 -0.61
N LEU A 95 6.37 -22.84 -1.65
CA LEU A 95 5.33 -21.81 -1.68
C LEU A 95 3.94 -22.45 -1.65
N LEU A 96 3.06 -21.93 -0.78
CA LEU A 96 1.63 -22.18 -0.77
C LEU A 96 0.92 -20.85 -1.01
N GLY A 97 0.19 -20.73 -2.12
CA GLY A 97 -0.52 -19.51 -2.49
C GLY A 97 -1.96 -19.79 -2.91
N SER A 98 -2.89 -18.95 -2.45
CA SER A 98 -4.28 -18.96 -2.91
C SER A 98 -4.38 -18.32 -4.29
N LEU A 99 -5.23 -18.89 -5.13
CA LEU A 99 -5.68 -18.30 -6.39
C LEU A 99 -7.05 -17.63 -6.25
N GLY A 100 -7.61 -17.63 -5.02
CA GLY A 100 -8.85 -16.95 -4.64
C GLY A 100 -8.59 -15.62 -3.91
N LEU A 101 -9.68 -14.90 -3.63
CA LEU A 101 -9.60 -13.54 -3.07
C LEU A 101 -9.53 -13.49 -1.55
N ASP A 102 -10.05 -14.48 -0.84
CA ASP A 102 -10.17 -14.50 0.62
C ASP A 102 -9.54 -15.77 1.19
N ALA A 103 -8.25 -15.73 1.43
CA ALA A 103 -7.49 -16.85 1.95
C ALA A 103 -6.34 -16.40 2.84
N HIS A 104 -5.93 -17.30 3.72
CA HIS A 104 -4.82 -17.08 4.65
C HIS A 104 -3.95 -18.33 4.77
N VAL A 105 -2.67 -18.14 5.04
CA VAL A 105 -1.67 -19.19 5.18
C VAL A 105 -0.99 -19.08 6.53
N TRP A 106 -0.79 -20.19 7.22
CA TRP A 106 -0.07 -20.29 8.48
C TRP A 106 1.09 -21.28 8.35
N LEU A 107 2.15 -21.01 9.09
CA LEU A 107 3.15 -22.01 9.42
C LEU A 107 2.87 -22.48 10.83
N LYS A 108 2.47 -23.74 11.00
CA LYS A 108 2.20 -24.38 12.30
C LYS A 108 3.07 -25.60 12.42
N GLU A 109 3.90 -25.64 13.49
CA GLU A 109 4.84 -26.73 13.72
C GLU A 109 5.65 -27.05 12.46
N ASN A 110 5.37 -28.19 11.84
CA ASN A 110 6.06 -28.67 10.65
C ASN A 110 5.13 -28.76 9.42
N GLN A 111 4.18 -27.83 9.29
CA GLN A 111 3.18 -27.82 8.23
C GLN A 111 2.90 -26.38 7.75
N LEU A 112 2.66 -26.22 6.45
CA LEU A 112 1.97 -25.06 5.90
C LEU A 112 0.48 -25.36 5.83
N GLU A 113 -0.33 -24.51 6.44
CA GLU A 113 -1.79 -24.59 6.41
C GLU A 113 -2.36 -23.42 5.60
N GLY A 114 -3.25 -23.71 4.67
CA GLY A 114 -4.03 -22.73 3.93
C GLY A 114 -5.52 -22.88 4.23
N ALA A 115 -6.24 -21.78 4.43
CA ALA A 115 -7.69 -21.80 4.55
C ALA A 115 -8.32 -20.68 3.74
N ALA A 116 -9.37 -21.01 2.97
CA ALA A 116 -10.30 -20.06 2.40
C ALA A 116 -11.26 -19.59 3.51
N LEU A 117 -11.47 -18.28 3.60
CA LEU A 117 -12.12 -17.67 4.77
C LEU A 117 -13.59 -17.34 4.56
N SER A 118 -14.00 -17.21 3.30
CA SER A 118 -15.39 -16.95 2.93
C SER A 118 -15.75 -17.78 1.70
N LEU A 119 -16.75 -18.62 1.86
CA LEU A 119 -17.47 -19.19 0.72
C LEU A 119 -18.66 -18.28 0.44
N SER A 120 -18.81 -17.80 -0.77
CA SER A 120 -20.02 -17.05 -1.18
C SER A 120 -21.24 -17.93 -1.00
N LYS A 121 -22.36 -17.38 -0.50
CA LYS A 121 -23.65 -18.10 -0.52
C LYS A 121 -23.98 -18.48 -1.96
N GLY A 122 -24.11 -19.76 -2.25
CA GLY A 122 -24.31 -20.31 -3.59
C GLY A 122 -23.11 -21.05 -4.18
N GLN A 123 -21.93 -20.98 -3.56
CA GLN A 123 -20.87 -21.97 -3.79
C GLN A 123 -21.25 -23.24 -3.00
N HIS A 124 -21.39 -24.34 -3.71
CA HIS A 124 -21.68 -25.65 -3.09
C HIS A 124 -20.49 -26.10 -2.23
N GLU A 125 -20.75 -26.91 -1.19
CA GLU A 125 -19.70 -27.71 -0.52
C GLU A 125 -18.95 -28.51 -1.61
N GLY A 126 -17.75 -28.04 -1.98
CA GLY A 126 -16.98 -28.57 -3.12
C GLY A 126 -16.36 -27.48 -3.99
N ASP A 127 -16.92 -26.28 -4.02
CA ASP A 127 -16.32 -25.11 -4.67
C ASP A 127 -15.26 -24.49 -3.74
N GLY A 128 -14.18 -25.23 -3.50
CA GLY A 128 -13.06 -24.79 -2.68
C GLY A 128 -12.31 -23.63 -3.32
N CYS A 129 -11.41 -23.04 -2.55
CA CYS A 129 -10.38 -22.15 -3.08
C CYS A 129 -9.36 -22.99 -3.86
N GLU A 130 -8.93 -22.50 -5.01
CA GLU A 130 -7.79 -23.10 -5.70
C GLU A 130 -6.49 -22.65 -5.00
N TRP A 131 -5.67 -23.64 -4.66
CA TRP A 131 -4.36 -23.46 -4.04
C TRP A 131 -3.27 -23.84 -5.02
N PHE A 132 -2.32 -22.94 -5.18
CA PHE A 132 -1.09 -23.18 -5.92
C PHE A 132 0.01 -23.59 -4.95
N ILE A 133 0.71 -24.66 -5.25
CA ILE A 133 1.85 -25.16 -4.47
C ILE A 133 3.02 -25.36 -5.44
N ALA A 134 4.19 -24.84 -5.07
CA ALA A 134 5.40 -25.02 -5.87
C ALA A 134 6.63 -25.14 -4.98
N ARG A 135 7.62 -25.90 -5.41
CA ARG A 135 8.92 -26.01 -4.77
C ARG A 135 10.04 -25.78 -5.77
N GLY A 136 11.05 -25.01 -5.39
CA GLY A 136 12.20 -24.68 -6.23
C GLY A 136 12.93 -23.45 -5.73
N ASP A 137 13.68 -22.78 -6.60
CA ASP A 137 14.29 -21.48 -6.29
C ASP A 137 13.22 -20.37 -6.16
N GLU A 138 13.54 -19.32 -5.39
CA GLU A 138 12.58 -18.26 -5.08
C GLU A 138 12.00 -17.59 -6.33
N LEU A 139 12.86 -17.25 -7.28
CA LEU A 139 12.41 -16.51 -8.47
C LEU A 139 11.45 -17.34 -9.31
N SER A 140 11.75 -18.63 -9.49
CA SER A 140 10.91 -19.55 -10.26
C SER A 140 9.57 -19.84 -9.61
N VAL A 141 9.52 -20.08 -8.28
CA VAL A 141 8.25 -20.40 -7.61
C VAL A 141 7.30 -19.20 -7.58
N PHE A 142 7.82 -17.99 -7.34
CA PHE A 142 7.01 -16.78 -7.41
C PHE A 142 6.60 -16.42 -8.85
N ALA A 143 7.46 -16.65 -9.85
CA ALA A 143 7.09 -16.43 -11.25
C ALA A 143 5.94 -17.34 -11.69
N LYS A 144 5.99 -18.64 -11.36
CA LYS A 144 4.90 -19.59 -11.63
C LYS A 144 3.61 -19.20 -10.91
N TYR A 145 3.69 -18.78 -9.64
CA TYR A 145 2.53 -18.29 -8.90
C TYR A 145 1.90 -17.05 -9.56
N THR A 146 2.73 -16.11 -9.98
CA THR A 146 2.32 -14.90 -10.69
C THR A 146 1.64 -15.21 -12.02
N GLU A 147 2.14 -16.21 -12.78
CA GLU A 147 1.50 -16.65 -14.01
C GLU A 147 0.08 -17.19 -13.75
N GLU A 148 -0.08 -18.01 -12.71
CA GLU A 148 -1.40 -18.54 -12.31
C GLU A 148 -2.35 -17.42 -11.86
N LEU A 149 -1.87 -16.44 -11.09
CA LEU A 149 -2.67 -15.25 -10.74
C LEU A 149 -3.08 -14.45 -11.98
N GLY A 150 -2.17 -14.29 -12.94
CA GLY A 150 -2.44 -13.59 -14.19
C GLY A 150 -3.55 -14.22 -15.03
N LYS A 151 -3.68 -15.55 -15.02
CA LYS A 151 -4.79 -16.27 -15.68
C LYS A 151 -6.16 -15.94 -15.05
N ARG A 152 -6.20 -15.58 -13.75
CA ARG A 152 -7.43 -15.32 -12.99
C ARG A 152 -7.79 -13.85 -12.89
N PHE A 153 -6.81 -13.00 -12.68
CA PHE A 153 -7.04 -11.58 -12.40
C PHE A 153 -6.65 -10.66 -13.56
N GLY A 154 -6.06 -11.21 -14.62
CA GLY A 154 -5.54 -10.43 -15.74
C GLY A 154 -4.08 -10.04 -15.55
N LYS A 155 -3.50 -9.51 -16.63
CA LYS A 155 -2.12 -9.03 -16.68
C LYS A 155 -2.05 -7.54 -16.34
N ARG A 156 -0.83 -7.06 -16.16
CA ARG A 156 -0.52 -5.64 -16.02
C ARG A 156 -1.12 -4.83 -17.17
N SER A 157 -1.62 -3.63 -16.84
CA SER A 157 -2.04 -2.63 -17.84
C SER A 157 -0.89 -2.28 -18.79
N ASP A 158 -1.19 -2.11 -20.08
CA ASP A 158 -0.23 -1.67 -21.10
C ASP A 158 0.10 -0.17 -21.00
N LYS A 159 -0.58 0.58 -20.14
CA LYS A 159 -0.28 1.99 -19.89
C LYS A 159 1.11 2.15 -19.30
N PRO A 160 1.96 3.01 -19.88
CA PRO A 160 3.27 3.29 -19.32
C PRO A 160 3.12 3.91 -17.92
N ALA A 161 4.02 3.54 -17.01
CA ALA A 161 4.11 4.20 -15.72
C ALA A 161 4.53 5.66 -15.92
N PRO A 162 3.80 6.63 -15.35
CA PRO A 162 4.13 8.03 -15.51
C PRO A 162 5.29 8.46 -14.60
N ARG A 163 5.99 9.51 -14.98
CA ARG A 163 6.92 10.26 -14.14
C ARG A 163 6.13 11.32 -13.38
N VAL A 164 6.11 11.23 -12.05
CA VAL A 164 5.19 11.99 -11.21
C VAL A 164 5.94 12.97 -10.31
N TRP A 165 5.52 14.24 -10.32
CA TRP A 165 5.78 15.12 -9.19
C TRP A 165 4.55 15.08 -8.26
N CYS A 166 4.78 14.89 -6.93
CA CYS A 166 3.74 14.74 -5.93
C CYS A 166 3.91 15.80 -4.83
N SER A 167 2.85 16.50 -4.44
CA SER A 167 2.94 17.55 -3.43
C SER A 167 3.12 17.07 -1.99
N TRP A 168 2.92 15.76 -1.70
CA TRP A 168 2.79 15.28 -0.32
C TRP A 168 4.05 15.45 0.54
N TYR A 169 5.15 14.82 0.17
CA TYR A 169 6.29 14.65 1.08
C TYR A 169 7.08 15.94 1.40
N SER A 170 6.96 16.96 0.59
CA SER A 170 7.56 18.27 0.86
C SER A 170 6.59 19.26 1.48
N LEU A 171 5.32 19.24 1.08
CA LEU A 171 4.34 20.25 1.49
C LEU A 171 3.28 19.70 2.46
N TYR A 172 3.01 18.40 2.45
CA TYR A 172 1.90 17.78 3.20
C TYR A 172 0.58 18.53 2.93
N THR A 173 -0.24 18.77 3.95
CA THR A 173 -1.48 19.54 3.82
C THR A 173 -1.26 21.06 3.73
N ALA A 174 -0.01 21.52 3.71
CA ALA A 174 0.35 22.94 3.63
C ALA A 174 0.27 23.54 2.21
N ILE A 175 -0.41 22.84 1.30
CA ILE A 175 -0.65 23.32 -0.07
C ILE A 175 -1.74 24.38 -0.11
N ASP A 176 -1.61 25.33 -1.03
CA ASP A 176 -2.66 26.22 -1.51
C ASP A 176 -2.44 26.51 -3.00
N GLU A 177 -3.38 27.18 -3.63
CA GLU A 177 -3.36 27.48 -5.06
C GLU A 177 -2.12 28.27 -5.48
N ALA A 178 -1.76 29.30 -4.70
CA ALA A 178 -0.63 30.18 -5.03
C ALA A 178 0.72 29.44 -4.92
N ILE A 179 0.89 28.62 -3.88
CA ILE A 179 2.08 27.79 -3.70
C ILE A 179 2.24 26.80 -4.86
N LEU A 180 1.15 26.09 -5.18
CA LEU A 180 1.21 25.08 -6.26
C LEU A 180 1.47 25.71 -7.62
N PHE A 181 0.86 26.84 -7.93
CA PHE A 181 1.08 27.53 -9.20
C PHE A 181 2.55 27.91 -9.38
N ARG A 182 3.18 28.48 -8.32
CA ARG A 182 4.62 28.77 -8.36
C ARG A 182 5.47 27.54 -8.57
N VAL A 183 5.21 26.46 -7.79
CA VAL A 183 5.93 25.20 -7.95
C VAL A 183 5.80 24.65 -9.37
N PHE A 184 4.60 24.68 -9.96
CA PHE A 184 4.38 24.20 -11.33
C PHE A 184 5.16 25.01 -12.37
N ASP A 185 5.25 26.31 -12.19
CA ASP A 185 6.04 27.19 -13.06
C ASP A 185 7.56 26.94 -12.88
N GLU A 186 8.05 26.76 -11.64
CA GLU A 186 9.45 26.51 -11.33
C GLU A 186 9.94 25.10 -11.70
N LEU A 187 9.03 24.09 -11.77
CA LEU A 187 9.37 22.78 -12.32
C LEU A 187 9.86 22.89 -13.76
N GLY A 188 9.38 23.89 -14.49
CA GLY A 188 9.89 24.29 -15.81
C GLY A 188 9.91 23.12 -16.78
N ASP A 189 11.09 22.82 -17.32
CA ASP A 189 11.35 21.81 -18.35
C ASP A 189 11.67 20.40 -17.80
N LEU A 190 11.56 20.17 -16.49
CA LEU A 190 11.73 18.82 -15.93
C LEU A 190 10.67 17.86 -16.52
N PRO A 191 11.09 16.69 -17.02
CA PRO A 191 10.25 15.83 -17.86
C PRO A 191 9.26 14.98 -17.06
N PHE A 192 8.44 15.61 -16.23
CA PHE A 192 7.31 14.96 -15.58
C PHE A 192 6.14 14.78 -16.53
N ASP A 193 5.45 13.66 -16.43
CA ASP A 193 4.22 13.39 -17.17
C ASP A 193 2.97 13.84 -16.40
N VAL A 194 3.07 13.84 -15.05
CA VAL A 194 1.96 14.14 -14.13
C VAL A 194 2.42 15.08 -13.03
N LEU A 195 1.59 16.10 -12.73
CA LEU A 195 1.68 16.86 -11.50
C LEU A 195 0.51 16.46 -10.60
N GLN A 196 0.82 15.75 -9.51
CA GLN A 196 -0.17 15.23 -8.58
C GLN A 196 -0.34 16.15 -7.38
N VAL A 197 -1.55 16.64 -7.19
CA VAL A 197 -1.98 17.34 -5.98
C VAL A 197 -2.48 16.32 -4.97
N ASP A 198 -1.78 16.20 -3.86
CA ASP A 198 -2.09 15.25 -2.79
C ASP A 198 -3.01 15.86 -1.72
N ASP A 199 -3.16 15.25 -0.54
CA ASP A 199 -4.04 15.68 0.56
C ASP A 199 -3.88 17.16 0.92
N GLY A 200 -4.99 17.83 1.23
CA GLY A 200 -5.02 19.22 1.68
C GLY A 200 -5.84 20.17 0.79
N TRP A 201 -6.35 19.72 -0.35
CA TRP A 201 -7.17 20.51 -1.25
C TRP A 201 -8.67 20.48 -0.90
N GLN A 202 -9.13 19.37 -0.34
CA GLN A 202 -10.53 19.09 -0.02
C GLN A 202 -10.99 19.80 1.26
N MET A 203 -12.30 20.02 1.36
CA MET A 203 -12.93 20.61 2.55
C MET A 203 -12.76 19.72 3.78
N SER A 204 -12.98 18.42 3.62
CA SER A 204 -12.86 17.38 4.64
C SER A 204 -12.77 16.02 3.98
N ILE A 205 -12.32 15.00 4.71
CA ILE A 205 -12.37 13.61 4.25
C ILE A 205 -13.81 13.14 4.22
N GLY A 206 -14.31 12.86 3.03
CA GLY A 206 -15.73 12.62 2.73
C GLY A 206 -16.40 13.78 2.00
N ASP A 207 -15.92 15.03 2.16
CA ASP A 207 -16.42 16.21 1.46
C ASP A 207 -15.41 16.65 0.37
N TRP A 208 -15.50 16.01 -0.78
CA TRP A 208 -14.56 16.15 -1.90
C TRP A 208 -14.88 17.38 -2.76
N VAL A 209 -14.83 18.54 -2.14
CA VAL A 209 -14.95 19.87 -2.78
C VAL A 209 -13.77 20.74 -2.35
N ALA A 210 -13.37 21.68 -3.20
CA ALA A 210 -12.26 22.59 -2.92
C ALA A 210 -12.51 23.36 -1.60
N ASN A 211 -11.48 23.45 -0.76
CA ASN A 211 -11.51 24.30 0.42
C ASN A 211 -11.09 25.75 0.07
N LYS A 212 -11.11 26.63 1.07
CA LYS A 212 -10.78 28.06 0.89
C LYS A 212 -9.36 28.37 0.39
N LYS A 213 -8.45 27.40 0.41
CA LYS A 213 -7.08 27.51 -0.12
C LYS A 213 -7.04 27.41 -1.64
N PHE A 214 -8.14 27.00 -2.26
CA PHE A 214 -8.29 26.84 -3.71
C PHE A 214 -9.50 27.65 -4.20
N PRO A 215 -9.42 28.98 -4.14
CA PRO A 215 -10.57 29.86 -4.43
C PRO A 215 -11.02 29.82 -5.89
N SER A 216 -10.11 29.51 -6.84
CA SER A 216 -10.43 29.38 -8.27
C SER A 216 -11.07 28.03 -8.61
N GLY A 217 -11.09 27.08 -7.66
CA GLY A 217 -11.66 25.75 -7.82
C GLY A 217 -10.77 24.75 -8.54
N MET A 218 -11.20 23.48 -8.52
CA MET A 218 -10.38 22.37 -9.00
C MET A 218 -10.22 22.35 -10.53
N ASN A 219 -11.17 22.90 -11.28
CA ASN A 219 -11.03 23.06 -12.73
C ASN A 219 -9.85 23.98 -13.07
N ALA A 220 -9.75 25.15 -12.44
CA ALA A 220 -8.66 26.10 -12.68
C ALA A 220 -7.29 25.48 -12.32
N LEU A 221 -7.23 24.70 -11.24
CA LEU A 221 -6.02 23.97 -10.85
C LEU A 221 -5.62 22.95 -11.93
N ALA A 222 -6.57 22.14 -12.41
CA ALA A 222 -6.31 21.17 -13.48
C ALA A 222 -5.86 21.84 -14.77
N GLU A 223 -6.51 22.94 -15.18
CA GLU A 223 -6.12 23.72 -16.37
C GLU A 223 -4.71 24.32 -16.22
N LYS A 224 -4.37 24.88 -15.04
CA LYS A 224 -3.00 25.37 -14.80
C LYS A 224 -1.96 24.28 -14.99
N ILE A 225 -2.22 23.06 -14.50
CA ILE A 225 -1.33 21.91 -14.74
C ILE A 225 -1.23 21.59 -16.23
N LYS A 226 -2.36 21.48 -16.92
CA LYS A 226 -2.40 21.16 -18.36
C LYS A 226 -1.70 22.19 -19.23
N CYS A 227 -1.75 23.46 -18.86
CA CYS A 227 -1.01 24.54 -19.54
C CYS A 227 0.52 24.32 -19.48
N THR A 228 1.03 23.51 -18.55
CA THR A 228 2.44 23.11 -18.54
C THR A 228 2.76 21.93 -19.46
N GLY A 229 1.78 21.41 -20.22
CA GLY A 229 1.91 20.23 -21.07
C GLY A 229 1.83 18.88 -20.32
N ARG A 230 1.45 18.89 -19.05
CA ARG A 230 1.42 17.70 -18.17
C ARG A 230 -0.02 17.31 -17.81
N LYS A 231 -0.21 16.05 -17.44
CA LYS A 231 -1.51 15.57 -16.94
C LYS A 231 -1.74 16.03 -15.52
N ALA A 232 -2.98 16.41 -15.22
CA ALA A 232 -3.38 16.75 -13.86
C ALA A 232 -3.67 15.48 -13.05
N GLY A 233 -3.00 15.37 -11.89
CA GLY A 233 -3.17 14.29 -10.92
C GLY A 233 -3.85 14.76 -9.64
N LEU A 234 -4.72 13.93 -9.06
CA LEU A 234 -5.42 14.23 -7.82
C LEU A 234 -5.44 13.03 -6.88
N TRP A 235 -5.21 13.31 -5.60
CA TRP A 235 -5.38 12.36 -4.51
C TRP A 235 -6.79 12.42 -3.94
N LEU A 236 -7.37 11.25 -3.63
CA LEU A 236 -8.61 11.08 -2.88
C LEU A 236 -8.54 9.84 -1.98
N ALA A 237 -9.33 9.84 -0.90
CA ALA A 237 -9.58 8.65 -0.07
C ALA A 237 -11.09 8.34 -0.07
N PRO A 238 -11.63 7.80 -1.19
CA PRO A 238 -13.06 7.82 -1.46
C PRO A 238 -13.88 6.82 -0.63
N LEU A 239 -13.24 5.84 0.02
CA LEU A 239 -13.92 4.78 0.78
C LEU A 239 -14.00 5.07 2.28
N ILE A 240 -13.64 6.31 2.70
CA ILE A 240 -13.64 6.74 4.10
C ILE A 240 -14.24 8.13 4.27
N ALA A 241 -14.73 8.40 5.49
CA ALA A 241 -15.13 9.74 5.90
C ALA A 241 -14.87 9.97 7.39
N VAL A 242 -14.61 11.21 7.77
CA VAL A 242 -14.53 11.65 9.18
C VAL A 242 -15.91 12.02 9.70
N GLU A 243 -16.09 12.01 11.03
CA GLU A 243 -17.38 12.27 11.67
C GLU A 243 -17.93 13.68 11.41
N SER A 244 -17.03 14.66 11.23
CA SER A 244 -17.43 16.04 10.94
C SER A 244 -17.90 16.27 9.50
N SER A 245 -17.65 15.34 8.57
CA SER A 245 -18.02 15.50 7.16
C SER A 245 -19.54 15.53 6.95
N ARG A 246 -19.98 16.25 5.91
CA ARG A 246 -21.38 16.26 5.48
C ARG A 246 -21.83 14.88 5.02
N LEU A 247 -20.93 14.13 4.36
CA LEU A 247 -21.21 12.76 3.92
C LEU A 247 -21.61 11.87 5.09
N PHE A 248 -20.79 11.85 6.16
CA PHE A 248 -21.06 11.00 7.32
C PHE A 248 -22.35 11.43 8.05
N ARG A 249 -22.52 12.72 8.29
CA ARG A 249 -23.71 13.24 9.01
C ARG A 249 -25.00 13.09 8.21
N GLY A 250 -24.93 13.28 6.89
CA GLY A 250 -26.09 13.20 6.02
C GLY A 250 -26.53 11.77 5.69
N HIS A 251 -25.59 10.84 5.69
CA HIS A 251 -25.83 9.47 5.23
C HIS A 251 -25.21 8.40 6.15
N PRO A 252 -25.52 8.40 7.46
CA PRO A 252 -24.90 7.47 8.42
C PRO A 252 -25.21 6.01 8.12
N ASN A 253 -26.25 5.71 7.35
CA ASN A 253 -26.60 4.36 6.89
C ASN A 253 -25.74 3.85 5.72
N TRP A 254 -24.91 4.70 5.12
CA TRP A 254 -23.95 4.30 4.08
C TRP A 254 -22.65 3.73 4.65
N PHE A 255 -22.47 3.80 5.98
CA PHE A 255 -21.24 3.39 6.63
C PHE A 255 -21.34 1.99 7.25
N LEU A 256 -20.25 1.25 7.12
CA LEU A 256 -20.12 -0.11 7.60
C LEU A 256 -20.31 -0.18 9.12
N ARG A 257 -21.02 -1.21 9.61
CA ARG A 257 -21.24 -1.44 11.04
C ARG A 257 -20.73 -2.80 11.46
N ASP A 258 -20.31 -2.90 12.71
CA ASP A 258 -19.96 -4.17 13.34
C ASP A 258 -21.20 -4.97 13.76
N GLU A 259 -21.00 -6.16 14.33
CA GLU A 259 -22.07 -7.02 14.83
C GLU A 259 -22.92 -6.39 15.94
N LYS A 260 -22.37 -5.38 16.64
CA LYS A 260 -23.06 -4.62 17.70
C LYS A 260 -23.74 -3.35 17.19
N GLY A 261 -23.73 -3.13 15.88
CA GLY A 261 -24.30 -1.95 15.25
C GLY A 261 -23.48 -0.67 15.36
N LYS A 262 -22.23 -0.74 15.87
CA LYS A 262 -21.31 0.41 15.91
C LYS A 262 -20.67 0.60 14.55
N PHE A 263 -20.31 1.85 14.22
CA PHE A 263 -19.55 2.14 13.01
C PHE A 263 -18.19 1.47 13.02
N VAL A 264 -17.81 0.84 11.91
CA VAL A 264 -16.49 0.25 11.75
C VAL A 264 -15.47 1.35 11.57
N SER A 265 -14.47 1.34 12.44
CA SER A 265 -13.35 2.28 12.36
C SER A 265 -12.42 1.91 11.21
N ALA A 266 -12.13 2.88 10.36
CA ALA A 266 -11.04 2.82 9.38
C ALA A 266 -9.76 3.50 9.89
N GLY A 267 -9.65 3.74 11.18
CA GLY A 267 -8.52 4.38 11.84
C GLY A 267 -8.86 5.74 12.44
N PHE A 268 -7.82 6.44 12.85
CA PHE A 268 -7.92 7.81 13.37
C PHE A 268 -6.89 8.66 12.63
N ASN A 269 -7.36 9.70 11.92
CA ASN A 269 -6.51 10.63 11.20
C ASN A 269 -7.23 11.98 11.07
N TRP A 270 -6.54 13.03 10.64
CA TRP A 270 -7.10 14.40 10.52
C TRP A 270 -7.77 14.91 11.81
N GLY A 271 -7.32 14.43 12.96
CA GLY A 271 -7.86 14.83 14.28
C GLY A 271 -9.16 14.14 14.67
N GLU A 272 -9.69 13.23 13.87
CA GLU A 272 -10.99 12.59 14.05
C GLU A 272 -10.94 11.08 13.84
N GLN A 273 -12.00 10.41 14.31
CA GLN A 273 -12.27 9.03 13.94
C GLN A 273 -12.66 8.96 12.47
N VAL A 274 -12.10 8.00 11.78
CA VAL A 274 -12.39 7.72 10.36
C VAL A 274 -13.26 6.48 10.26
N HIS A 275 -14.29 6.53 9.43
CA HIS A 275 -15.25 5.46 9.24
C HIS A 275 -15.25 4.92 7.82
N ALA A 276 -15.43 3.60 7.71
CA ALA A 276 -15.46 2.91 6.43
C ALA A 276 -16.84 3.00 5.76
N LEU A 277 -16.86 3.31 4.48
CA LEU A 277 -18.06 3.27 3.65
C LEU A 277 -18.45 1.81 3.37
N ASP A 278 -19.74 1.51 3.39
CA ASP A 278 -20.26 0.22 2.93
C ASP A 278 -20.26 0.17 1.40
N THR A 279 -19.31 -0.55 0.85
CA THR A 279 -19.11 -0.70 -0.59
C THR A 279 -20.18 -1.58 -1.29
N THR A 280 -21.20 -1.99 -0.57
CA THR A 280 -22.38 -2.70 -1.12
C THR A 280 -23.66 -1.88 -1.02
N HIS A 281 -23.63 -0.71 -0.36
CA HIS A 281 -24.82 0.14 -0.28
C HIS A 281 -25.05 0.85 -1.61
N PRO A 282 -26.23 0.68 -2.27
CA PRO A 282 -26.44 1.14 -3.64
C PRO A 282 -26.30 2.64 -3.82
N ASP A 283 -26.77 3.44 -2.87
CA ASP A 283 -26.68 4.91 -2.98
C ASP A 283 -25.26 5.42 -2.68
N ALA A 284 -24.52 4.74 -1.78
CA ALA A 284 -23.11 5.03 -1.58
C ALA A 284 -22.30 4.76 -2.86
N MET A 285 -22.61 3.67 -3.58
CA MET A 285 -21.96 3.32 -4.85
C MET A 285 -22.32 4.31 -5.97
N LYS A 286 -23.57 4.79 -6.05
CA LYS A 286 -23.96 5.85 -6.97
C LYS A 286 -23.21 7.17 -6.67
N TRP A 287 -23.08 7.51 -5.40
CA TRP A 287 -22.31 8.67 -4.97
C TRP A 287 -20.85 8.57 -5.36
N LEU A 288 -20.19 7.41 -5.12
CA LEU A 288 -18.82 7.16 -5.55
C LEU A 288 -18.63 7.32 -7.05
N ALA A 289 -19.53 6.76 -7.85
CA ALA A 289 -19.50 6.91 -9.30
C ALA A 289 -19.65 8.40 -9.72
N SER A 290 -20.56 9.13 -9.06
CA SER A 290 -20.76 10.56 -9.32
C SER A 290 -19.52 11.39 -8.94
N LEU A 291 -18.87 11.07 -7.83
CA LEU A 291 -17.60 11.69 -7.41
C LEU A 291 -16.51 11.52 -8.46
N MET A 292 -16.30 10.29 -8.98
CA MET A 292 -15.28 10.04 -10.00
C MET A 292 -15.58 10.80 -11.30
N LYS A 293 -16.84 10.81 -11.73
CA LYS A 293 -17.26 11.60 -12.91
C LYS A 293 -17.00 13.10 -12.69
N GLN A 294 -17.27 13.61 -11.50
CA GLN A 294 -17.00 15.01 -11.16
C GLN A 294 -15.50 15.33 -11.21
N VAL A 295 -14.65 14.48 -10.64
CA VAL A 295 -13.18 14.65 -10.67
C VAL A 295 -12.67 14.63 -12.11
N ARG A 296 -13.19 13.74 -12.94
CA ARG A 296 -12.88 13.72 -14.37
C ARG A 296 -13.36 15.00 -15.10
N ALA A 297 -14.55 15.48 -14.77
CA ALA A 297 -15.09 16.73 -15.33
C ALA A 297 -14.26 17.97 -14.92
N TRP A 298 -13.59 17.95 -13.77
CA TRP A 298 -12.60 18.98 -13.40
C TRP A 298 -11.33 18.92 -14.26
N GLY A 299 -11.08 17.81 -14.96
CA GLY A 299 -9.95 17.66 -15.85
C GLY A 299 -8.80 16.82 -15.30
N PHE A 300 -8.97 16.09 -14.20
CA PHE A 300 -7.94 15.20 -13.66
C PHE A 300 -7.95 13.83 -14.37
N ASP A 301 -6.80 13.43 -14.89
CA ASP A 301 -6.60 12.22 -15.69
C ASP A 301 -5.72 11.18 -14.97
N TYR A 302 -5.12 11.53 -13.85
CA TYR A 302 -4.36 10.64 -12.96
C TYR A 302 -4.96 10.72 -11.56
N LEU A 303 -5.43 9.58 -11.03
CA LEU A 303 -6.08 9.50 -9.74
C LEU A 303 -5.33 8.55 -8.82
N LYS A 304 -4.77 9.09 -7.73
CA LYS A 304 -4.26 8.32 -6.60
C LYS A 304 -5.41 8.13 -5.61
N LEU A 305 -5.94 6.91 -5.55
CA LEU A 305 -7.00 6.57 -4.60
C LEU A 305 -6.40 5.83 -3.42
N ASP A 306 -6.58 6.42 -2.25
CA ASP A 306 -5.90 6.01 -1.02
C ASP A 306 -6.85 5.47 0.04
N PHE A 307 -6.32 4.86 1.11
CA PHE A 307 -7.09 4.23 2.19
C PHE A 307 -8.10 3.20 1.67
N LEU A 308 -7.80 2.56 0.55
CA LEU A 308 -8.72 1.65 -0.13
C LEU A 308 -9.02 0.39 0.69
N TYR A 309 -8.16 0.02 1.64
CA TYR A 309 -8.42 -1.09 2.56
C TYR A 309 -9.76 -0.97 3.30
N ALA A 310 -10.27 0.25 3.46
CA ALA A 310 -11.54 0.50 4.15
C ALA A 310 -12.71 -0.26 3.51
N GLY A 311 -12.70 -0.42 2.19
CA GLY A 311 -13.71 -1.21 1.48
C GLY A 311 -13.68 -2.72 1.76
N ALA A 312 -12.57 -3.22 2.33
CA ALA A 312 -12.39 -4.62 2.70
C ALA A 312 -12.34 -4.85 4.22
N LEU A 313 -12.78 -3.92 5.04
CA LEU A 313 -12.88 -4.12 6.48
C LEU A 313 -14.01 -5.11 6.83
N PRO A 314 -13.86 -5.94 7.88
CA PRO A 314 -14.94 -6.78 8.37
C PRO A 314 -16.08 -5.93 8.93
N GLY A 315 -17.33 -6.38 8.69
CA GLY A 315 -18.53 -5.70 9.19
C GLY A 315 -19.79 -6.16 8.44
N LYS A 316 -20.94 -5.75 8.95
CA LYS A 316 -22.24 -5.98 8.30
C LYS A 316 -22.41 -5.05 7.11
N ARG A 317 -22.68 -5.63 5.95
CA ARG A 317 -22.91 -4.94 4.70
C ARG A 317 -24.38 -4.93 4.33
N HIS A 318 -24.75 -3.97 3.50
CA HIS A 318 -26.09 -3.90 2.91
C HIS A 318 -26.40 -5.16 2.10
N ALA A 319 -25.47 -5.61 1.25
CA ALA A 319 -25.56 -6.90 0.59
C ALA A 319 -24.73 -7.96 1.35
N ASP A 320 -25.27 -9.18 1.45
CA ASP A 320 -24.57 -10.35 2.00
C ASP A 320 -23.48 -10.80 1.00
N MET A 321 -22.29 -10.23 1.14
CA MET A 321 -21.17 -10.40 0.23
C MET A 321 -19.85 -10.46 1.02
N PRO A 322 -18.90 -11.35 0.64
CA PRO A 322 -17.55 -11.36 1.19
C PRO A 322 -16.87 -10.00 1.03
N ARG A 323 -16.08 -9.59 2.02
CA ARG A 323 -15.48 -8.25 2.06
C ARG A 323 -14.55 -7.95 0.88
N GLU A 324 -13.80 -8.95 0.40
CA GLU A 324 -12.91 -8.81 -0.77
C GLU A 324 -13.71 -8.64 -2.06
N ALA A 325 -14.84 -9.35 -2.18
CA ALA A 325 -15.75 -9.17 -3.31
C ALA A 325 -16.43 -7.79 -3.28
N ALA A 326 -16.86 -7.33 -2.10
CA ALA A 326 -17.42 -5.99 -1.90
C ALA A 326 -16.41 -4.90 -2.26
N TYR A 327 -15.14 -5.07 -1.85
CA TYR A 327 -14.05 -4.19 -2.24
C TYR A 327 -13.85 -4.15 -3.76
N ARG A 328 -13.78 -5.32 -4.42
CA ARG A 328 -13.63 -5.38 -5.89
C ARG A 328 -14.81 -4.74 -6.62
N LEU A 329 -16.03 -4.88 -6.09
CA LEU A 329 -17.22 -4.19 -6.64
C LEU A 329 -16.99 -2.67 -6.62
N ALA A 330 -16.54 -2.10 -5.50
CA ALA A 330 -16.22 -0.67 -5.42
C ALA A 330 -15.15 -0.27 -6.44
N LEU A 331 -14.05 -1.04 -6.56
CA LEU A 331 -13.00 -0.72 -7.53
C LEU A 331 -13.50 -0.75 -8.98
N LYS A 332 -14.37 -1.70 -9.33
CA LYS A 332 -15.01 -1.74 -10.65
C LYS A 332 -15.83 -0.49 -10.91
N ILE A 333 -16.66 -0.09 -9.96
CA ILE A 333 -17.49 1.12 -10.06
C ILE A 333 -16.61 2.37 -10.21
N LEU A 334 -15.54 2.49 -9.40
CA LEU A 334 -14.58 3.58 -9.50
C LEU A 334 -13.91 3.60 -10.88
N ARG A 335 -13.43 2.45 -11.37
CA ARG A 335 -12.79 2.31 -12.70
C ARG A 335 -13.74 2.68 -13.84
N GLU A 336 -14.96 2.17 -13.80
CA GLU A 336 -15.98 2.47 -14.82
C GLU A 336 -16.33 3.96 -14.85
N ALA A 337 -16.49 4.57 -13.66
CA ALA A 337 -16.87 5.97 -13.54
C ALA A 337 -15.74 6.94 -13.93
N MET A 338 -14.47 6.59 -13.68
CA MET A 338 -13.32 7.41 -14.10
C MET A 338 -12.95 7.22 -15.57
N GLY A 339 -13.39 6.15 -16.20
CA GLY A 339 -13.03 5.80 -17.59
C GLY A 339 -11.72 5.01 -17.67
N GLN A 340 -11.56 4.26 -18.78
CA GLN A 340 -10.37 3.43 -19.01
C GLN A 340 -9.11 4.25 -19.36
N ASP A 341 -9.27 5.47 -19.86
CA ASP A 341 -8.20 6.40 -20.24
C ASP A 341 -7.51 7.04 -19.02
N ALA A 342 -8.22 7.18 -17.90
CA ALA A 342 -7.64 7.69 -16.66
C ALA A 342 -6.61 6.69 -16.08
N TYR A 343 -5.53 7.22 -15.48
CA TYR A 343 -4.57 6.41 -14.76
C TYR A 343 -5.02 6.22 -13.31
N PHE A 344 -5.12 4.99 -12.88
CA PHE A 344 -5.56 4.63 -11.52
C PHE A 344 -4.39 4.03 -10.72
N LEU A 345 -3.88 4.81 -9.78
CA LEU A 345 -2.96 4.33 -8.74
C LEU A 345 -3.76 3.98 -7.48
N ALA A 346 -3.73 2.71 -7.08
CA ALA A 346 -4.32 2.22 -5.84
C ALA A 346 -3.30 2.28 -4.70
N CYS A 347 -3.67 2.91 -3.57
CA CYS A 347 -2.83 3.06 -2.38
C CYS A 347 -3.61 2.64 -1.12
N GLY A 348 -2.89 2.19 -0.05
CA GLY A 348 -3.57 1.59 1.10
C GLY A 348 -4.52 0.47 0.71
N ALA A 349 -4.21 -0.31 -0.31
CA ALA A 349 -5.11 -1.21 -1.01
C ALA A 349 -4.83 -2.68 -0.69
N PRO A 350 -5.85 -3.52 -0.46
CA PRO A 350 -5.69 -4.98 -0.41
C PRO A 350 -5.00 -5.48 -1.68
N ILE A 351 -3.91 -6.23 -1.53
CA ILE A 351 -2.99 -6.52 -2.66
C ILE A 351 -3.68 -7.36 -3.74
N LEU A 352 -4.00 -8.62 -3.46
CA LEU A 352 -4.59 -9.51 -4.47
C LEU A 352 -5.96 -9.03 -4.97
N PRO A 353 -6.87 -8.55 -4.12
CA PRO A 353 -8.15 -8.03 -4.57
C PRO A 353 -8.07 -6.80 -5.48
N SER A 354 -6.94 -6.11 -5.56
CA SER A 354 -6.74 -4.95 -6.47
C SER A 354 -6.29 -5.34 -7.88
N LEU A 355 -5.75 -6.56 -8.04
CA LEU A 355 -5.21 -7.01 -9.32
C LEU A 355 -6.27 -7.01 -10.44
N GLY A 356 -5.85 -6.52 -11.63
CA GLY A 356 -6.69 -6.41 -12.82
C GLY A 356 -7.69 -5.24 -12.80
N LEU A 357 -7.70 -4.39 -11.74
CA LEU A 357 -8.63 -3.25 -11.60
C LEU A 357 -7.95 -1.88 -11.53
N CYS A 358 -6.66 -1.82 -11.25
CA CYS A 358 -5.86 -0.60 -11.23
C CYS A 358 -4.70 -0.68 -12.22
N ASP A 359 -4.17 0.48 -12.62
CA ASP A 359 -3.01 0.56 -13.51
C ASP A 359 -1.71 0.41 -12.71
N ALA A 360 -1.66 0.98 -11.51
CA ALA A 360 -0.55 0.84 -10.58
C ALA A 360 -1.04 0.58 -9.15
N LEU A 361 -0.17 -0.05 -8.36
CA LEU A 361 -0.42 -0.39 -6.97
C LEU A 361 0.77 0.01 -6.11
N ARG A 362 0.55 0.83 -5.07
CA ARG A 362 1.51 1.03 -4.01
C ARG A 362 1.69 -0.29 -3.26
N ILE A 363 2.92 -0.79 -3.18
CA ILE A 363 3.21 -2.10 -2.62
C ILE A 363 4.09 -2.06 -1.35
N GLY A 364 4.39 -0.89 -0.85
CA GLY A 364 5.12 -0.64 0.40
C GLY A 364 4.47 0.45 1.25
N PRO A 365 4.88 0.56 2.53
CA PRO A 365 4.51 1.71 3.36
C PRO A 365 5.10 2.99 2.79
N ASP A 366 4.60 4.13 3.28
CA ASP A 366 5.07 5.43 2.87
C ASP A 366 6.58 5.59 3.14
N VAL A 367 7.27 6.15 2.19
CA VAL A 367 8.65 6.59 2.35
C VAL A 367 8.71 7.83 3.25
N SER A 368 9.88 8.17 3.75
CA SER A 368 10.12 9.46 4.40
C SER A 368 11.55 9.92 4.15
N SER A 369 11.84 11.19 4.48
CA SER A 369 13.21 11.73 4.47
C SER A 369 14.10 11.19 5.60
N LYS A 370 13.74 10.02 6.19
CA LYS A 370 14.49 9.30 7.22
C LYS A 370 14.66 7.85 6.79
N TRP A 371 15.78 7.24 7.18
CA TRP A 371 16.01 5.81 6.93
C TRP A 371 15.01 4.95 7.67
N GLU A 372 14.98 5.06 8.99
CA GLU A 372 13.98 4.43 9.89
C GLU A 372 13.95 5.21 11.22
N ASP A 373 12.93 4.99 12.03
CA ASP A 373 12.96 5.38 13.45
C ASP A 373 13.46 4.16 14.26
N PRO A 374 14.64 4.26 14.91
CA PRO A 374 15.19 3.15 15.68
C PRO A 374 14.25 2.67 16.81
N ARG A 375 13.40 3.56 17.35
CA ARG A 375 12.43 3.21 18.39
C ARG A 375 11.35 2.30 17.85
N ASP A 376 10.86 2.55 16.64
CA ASP A 376 9.87 1.71 15.99
C ASP A 376 10.42 0.32 15.73
N ALA A 377 11.63 0.21 15.21
CA ALA A 377 12.26 -1.06 14.89
C ALA A 377 12.63 -1.89 16.14
N THR A 378 13.17 -1.26 17.19
CA THR A 378 13.72 -1.99 18.36
C THR A 378 12.76 -2.12 19.53
N LEU A 379 11.99 -1.05 19.85
CA LEU A 379 11.07 -1.06 20.99
C LEU A 379 9.67 -1.53 20.62
N LEU A 380 9.16 -1.10 19.46
CA LEU A 380 7.79 -1.40 19.03
C LEU A 380 7.73 -2.59 18.08
N TYR A 381 8.88 -3.00 17.53
CA TYR A 381 8.97 -4.03 16.50
C TYR A 381 8.00 -3.76 15.33
N ASN A 382 7.91 -2.49 14.94
CA ASN A 382 7.01 -2.02 13.89
C ASN A 382 7.81 -1.60 12.65
N PHE A 383 7.55 -2.26 11.53
CA PHE A 383 8.23 -2.06 10.25
C PHE A 383 7.30 -1.49 9.17
N THR A 384 6.19 -0.91 9.60
CA THR A 384 5.14 -0.39 8.72
C THR A 384 4.97 1.12 8.81
N THR A 385 5.71 1.77 9.73
CA THR A 385 5.77 3.22 9.85
C THR A 385 6.49 3.84 8.65
N PRO A 386 6.15 5.10 8.27
CA PRO A 386 6.84 5.81 7.20
C PRO A 386 8.35 5.85 7.40
N GLY A 387 9.11 5.40 6.39
CA GLY A 387 10.57 5.34 6.44
C GLY A 387 11.14 4.66 5.20
N ALA A 388 12.29 5.15 4.72
CA ALA A 388 12.92 4.63 3.50
C ALA A 388 13.22 3.13 3.60
N ARG A 389 13.78 2.67 4.72
CA ARG A 389 14.10 1.25 4.94
C ARG A 389 12.87 0.36 4.92
N ASN A 390 11.78 0.78 5.58
CA ASN A 390 10.54 0.01 5.63
C ASN A 390 9.87 -0.07 4.25
N ALA A 391 9.87 1.04 3.51
CA ALA A 391 9.37 1.10 2.14
C ALA A 391 10.17 0.16 1.22
N ILE A 392 11.51 0.24 1.25
CA ILE A 392 12.39 -0.65 0.46
C ILE A 392 12.14 -2.11 0.82
N ARG A 393 12.15 -2.47 2.10
CA ARG A 393 11.98 -3.86 2.57
C ARG A 393 10.70 -4.49 2.03
N THR A 394 9.58 -3.82 2.20
CA THR A 394 8.28 -4.34 1.80
C THR A 394 8.12 -4.35 0.28
N THR A 395 8.56 -3.29 -0.40
CA THR A 395 8.49 -3.20 -1.86
C THR A 395 9.33 -4.29 -2.53
N VAL A 396 10.61 -4.46 -2.15
CA VAL A 396 11.48 -5.51 -2.70
C VAL A 396 10.88 -6.90 -2.49
N SER A 397 10.29 -7.15 -1.32
CA SER A 397 9.64 -8.42 -1.01
C SER A 397 8.36 -8.69 -1.83
N ARG A 398 7.80 -7.67 -2.49
CA ARG A 398 6.60 -7.75 -3.34
C ARG A 398 6.86 -7.53 -4.83
N LEU A 399 8.11 -7.41 -5.26
CA LEU A 399 8.43 -7.20 -6.69
C LEU A 399 7.97 -8.34 -7.61
N TRP A 400 7.66 -9.51 -7.06
CA TRP A 400 7.04 -10.59 -7.81
C TRP A 400 5.67 -10.23 -8.42
N LEU A 401 5.04 -9.12 -7.95
CA LEU A 401 3.78 -8.60 -8.49
C LEU A 401 3.94 -7.84 -9.82
N GLN A 402 5.17 -7.49 -10.24
CA GLN A 402 5.42 -6.65 -11.43
C GLN A 402 4.77 -7.14 -12.74
N PRO A 403 4.67 -8.46 -13.01
CA PRO A 403 3.98 -8.93 -14.21
C PRO A 403 2.45 -8.72 -14.17
N LEU A 404 1.87 -8.47 -12.99
CA LEU A 404 0.42 -8.35 -12.76
C LEU A 404 -0.05 -6.89 -12.67
N VAL A 405 0.81 -5.99 -12.23
CA VAL A 405 0.48 -4.57 -12.00
C VAL A 405 1.74 -3.72 -12.02
N THR A 406 1.63 -2.45 -12.42
CA THR A 406 2.73 -1.50 -12.21
C THR A 406 2.92 -1.29 -10.71
N THR A 407 4.13 -1.55 -10.21
CA THR A 407 4.45 -1.43 -8.79
C THR A 407 4.93 -0.02 -8.49
N ASP A 408 4.25 0.67 -7.57
CA ASP A 408 4.65 1.98 -7.06
C ASP A 408 5.48 1.80 -5.79
N SER A 409 6.74 2.24 -5.82
CA SER A 409 7.67 2.25 -4.70
C SER A 409 7.63 3.52 -3.87
N ASP A 410 6.73 4.45 -4.19
CA ASP A 410 6.66 5.80 -3.64
C ASP A 410 7.69 6.78 -4.25
N VAL A 411 7.85 7.95 -3.63
CA VAL A 411 8.77 9.00 -4.10
C VAL A 411 10.22 8.69 -3.75
N VAL A 412 11.12 9.33 -4.50
CA VAL A 412 12.55 9.37 -4.22
C VAL A 412 13.02 10.79 -3.96
N TYR A 413 14.21 10.95 -3.42
CA TYR A 413 14.79 12.25 -3.04
C TYR A 413 16.10 12.53 -3.76
N PHE A 414 16.31 13.79 -4.13
CA PHE A 414 17.55 14.32 -4.69
C PHE A 414 18.14 15.40 -3.80
N THR A 415 17.28 16.23 -3.16
CA THR A 415 17.72 17.36 -2.34
C THR A 415 18.35 16.92 -1.03
N GLU A 416 19.35 17.72 -0.57
CA GLU A 416 19.88 17.63 0.80
C GLU A 416 18.97 18.38 1.78
N LYS A 417 18.24 19.38 1.30
CA LYS A 417 17.38 20.21 2.13
C LYS A 417 16.20 19.42 2.68
N GLU A 418 15.94 19.55 3.99
CA GLU A 418 14.87 18.84 4.73
C GLU A 418 14.95 17.30 4.61
N ASN A 419 16.16 16.77 4.33
CA ASN A 419 16.40 15.35 4.14
C ASN A 419 17.50 14.84 5.06
N LEU A 420 17.24 13.72 5.74
CA LEU A 420 18.15 13.06 6.68
C LEU A 420 18.74 11.76 6.09
N LEU A 421 18.41 11.42 4.83
CA LEU A 421 18.97 10.26 4.16
C LEU A 421 20.39 10.54 3.70
N SER A 422 21.27 9.56 3.92
CA SER A 422 22.60 9.61 3.30
C SER A 422 22.51 9.52 1.77
N PRO A 423 23.55 9.95 1.03
CA PRO A 423 23.61 9.77 -0.42
C PRO A 423 23.33 8.32 -0.86
N GLU A 424 23.86 7.33 -0.13
CA GLU A 424 23.66 5.91 -0.40
C GLU A 424 22.18 5.50 -0.24
N HIS A 425 21.52 5.99 0.82
CA HIS A 425 20.10 5.69 1.06
C HIS A 425 19.21 6.33 0.00
N LYS A 426 19.52 7.55 -0.44
CA LYS A 426 18.79 8.19 -1.56
C LYS A 426 18.99 7.40 -2.85
N LEU A 427 20.20 6.94 -3.13
CA LEU A 427 20.50 6.12 -4.31
C LEU A 427 19.73 4.78 -4.28
N LEU A 428 19.65 4.10 -3.13
CA LEU A 428 18.85 2.87 -3.00
C LEU A 428 17.36 3.10 -3.33
N LEU A 429 16.77 4.22 -2.92
CA LEU A 429 15.40 4.58 -3.30
C LEU A 429 15.26 4.82 -4.81
N GLN A 430 16.21 5.55 -5.41
CA GLN A 430 16.24 5.84 -6.86
C GLN A 430 16.39 4.54 -7.67
N ASP A 431 17.25 3.64 -7.20
CA ASP A 431 17.43 2.30 -7.80
C ASP A 431 16.14 1.48 -7.73
N LEU A 432 15.47 1.47 -6.56
CA LEU A 432 14.20 0.76 -6.39
C LEU A 432 13.11 1.31 -7.31
N ALA A 433 13.01 2.65 -7.43
CA ALA A 433 12.06 3.28 -8.35
C ALA A 433 12.36 2.94 -9.82
N SER A 434 13.65 2.82 -10.18
CA SER A 434 14.08 2.36 -11.50
C SER A 434 13.72 0.89 -11.75
N ILE A 435 13.88 0.03 -10.74
CA ILE A 435 13.46 -1.39 -10.78
C ILE A 435 11.93 -1.49 -10.94
N CYS A 436 11.17 -0.68 -10.20
CA CYS A 436 9.70 -0.63 -10.30
C CYS A 436 9.23 -0.01 -11.62
N ASN A 437 10.10 0.70 -12.32
CA ASN A 437 9.78 1.54 -13.48
C ASN A 437 8.65 2.54 -13.17
N PHE A 438 8.60 3.06 -11.93
CA PHE A 438 7.68 4.08 -11.47
C PHE A 438 8.48 5.19 -10.78
N LYS A 439 8.56 6.36 -11.39
CA LYS A 439 9.44 7.44 -10.99
C LYS A 439 8.64 8.60 -10.44
N ALA A 440 8.76 8.83 -9.14
CA ALA A 440 8.10 9.94 -8.47
C ALA A 440 9.05 10.68 -7.53
N THR A 441 8.85 11.98 -7.36
CA THR A 441 9.50 12.79 -6.34
C THR A 441 8.57 13.88 -5.83
N SER A 442 8.84 14.36 -4.61
CA SER A 442 8.18 15.54 -4.04
C SER A 442 9.15 16.71 -3.87
N ASP A 443 10.38 16.59 -4.33
CA ASP A 443 11.39 17.63 -4.16
C ASP A 443 10.92 18.94 -4.80
N LEU A 444 11.07 20.05 -4.04
CA LEU A 444 10.66 21.36 -4.50
C LEU A 444 11.79 21.98 -5.36
N PRO A 445 11.47 22.59 -6.50
CA PRO A 445 12.48 23.19 -7.39
C PRO A 445 13.43 24.17 -6.70
N GLN A 446 12.91 25.00 -5.81
CA GLN A 446 13.67 25.99 -5.05
C GLN A 446 14.60 25.39 -3.98
N TRP A 447 14.46 24.09 -3.69
CA TRP A 447 15.37 23.38 -2.79
C TRP A 447 16.56 22.76 -3.52
N MET A 448 16.47 22.64 -4.84
CA MET A 448 17.46 21.95 -5.64
C MET A 448 18.61 22.88 -6.03
N THR A 449 19.84 22.42 -5.81
CA THR A 449 21.02 22.94 -6.52
C THR A 449 20.95 22.58 -8.01
N PRO A 450 21.70 23.28 -8.88
CA PRO A 450 21.79 22.91 -10.29
C PRO A 450 22.17 21.42 -10.51
N THR A 451 23.10 20.92 -9.70
CA THR A 451 23.54 19.51 -9.78
C THR A 451 22.43 18.52 -9.41
N GLU A 452 21.69 18.79 -8.34
CA GLU A 452 20.55 17.95 -7.92
C GLU A 452 19.43 17.97 -8.97
N ARG A 453 19.19 19.14 -9.58
CA ARG A 453 18.20 19.28 -10.66
C ARG A 453 18.59 18.47 -11.91
N GLU A 454 19.88 18.48 -12.28
CA GLU A 454 20.37 17.69 -13.40
C GLU A 454 20.34 16.19 -13.08
N SER A 455 20.68 15.79 -11.84
CA SER A 455 20.55 14.40 -11.37
C SER A 455 19.09 13.91 -11.46
N LEU A 456 18.14 14.75 -11.03
CA LEU A 456 16.70 14.44 -11.19
C LEU A 456 16.30 14.31 -12.66
N ARG A 457 16.77 15.22 -13.54
CA ARG A 457 16.51 15.13 -14.98
C ARG A 457 17.02 13.81 -15.56
N GLY A 458 18.27 13.47 -15.24
CA GLY A 458 18.90 12.22 -15.66
C GLY A 458 18.10 11.00 -15.20
N PHE A 459 17.69 10.97 -13.93
CA PHE A 459 16.84 9.91 -13.38
C PHE A 459 15.50 9.79 -14.12
N LEU A 460 14.81 10.89 -14.36
CA LEU A 460 13.49 10.89 -15.03
C LEU A 460 13.58 10.38 -16.48
N THR A 461 14.68 10.70 -17.18
CA THR A 461 14.87 10.31 -18.58
C THR A 461 15.51 8.94 -18.78
N ALA A 462 16.20 8.41 -17.78
CA ALA A 462 16.85 7.10 -17.88
C ALA A 462 15.83 5.96 -18.11
N SER A 463 16.24 4.95 -18.86
CA SER A 463 15.49 3.70 -19.07
C SER A 463 16.46 2.52 -18.93
N PRO A 464 16.94 2.26 -17.70
CA PRO A 464 17.97 1.25 -17.48
C PRO A 464 17.43 -0.15 -17.73
N GLN A 465 18.32 -1.05 -18.15
CA GLN A 465 18.06 -2.48 -18.19
C GLN A 465 18.14 -3.05 -16.78
N VAL A 466 17.10 -3.74 -16.33
CA VAL A 466 17.02 -4.30 -14.98
C VAL A 466 16.92 -5.81 -15.06
N LYS A 467 17.78 -6.49 -14.30
CA LYS A 467 17.72 -7.95 -14.11
C LYS A 467 17.77 -8.27 -12.62
N ARG A 468 16.80 -9.04 -12.13
CA ARG A 468 16.85 -9.58 -10.76
C ARG A 468 17.82 -10.76 -10.70
N LEU A 469 18.79 -10.69 -9.80
CA LEU A 469 19.81 -11.73 -9.62
C LEU A 469 19.47 -12.66 -8.45
N SER A 470 18.91 -12.08 -7.37
CA SER A 470 18.50 -12.83 -6.18
C SER A 470 17.34 -12.12 -5.47
N ARG A 471 16.99 -12.58 -4.28
CA ARG A 471 16.03 -11.90 -3.37
C ARG A 471 16.35 -10.43 -3.17
N ALA A 472 17.63 -10.10 -2.96
CA ALA A 472 18.09 -8.78 -2.55
C ALA A 472 18.93 -8.06 -3.61
N THR A 473 19.44 -8.74 -4.63
CA THR A 473 20.40 -8.18 -5.58
C THR A 473 19.80 -8.03 -6.97
N PHE A 474 20.09 -6.89 -7.58
CA PHE A 474 19.66 -6.56 -8.94
C PHE A 474 20.84 -6.02 -9.74
N GLN A 475 20.85 -6.31 -11.03
CA GLN A 475 21.71 -5.64 -11.98
C GLN A 475 20.90 -4.53 -12.64
N ILE A 476 21.43 -3.31 -12.60
CA ILE A 476 20.89 -2.13 -13.28
C ILE A 476 21.97 -1.64 -14.23
N ASP A 477 21.78 -1.87 -15.52
CA ASP A 477 22.83 -1.75 -16.56
C ASP A 477 24.08 -2.56 -16.15
N ASP A 478 25.23 -1.91 -15.99
CA ASP A 478 26.49 -2.54 -15.58
C ASP A 478 26.73 -2.58 -14.06
N ARG A 479 25.80 -2.05 -13.25
CA ARG A 479 25.95 -1.93 -11.81
C ARG A 479 25.11 -2.96 -11.06
N VAL A 480 25.71 -3.60 -10.06
CA VAL A 480 24.99 -4.48 -9.13
C VAL A 480 24.56 -3.66 -7.90
N VAL A 481 23.28 -3.75 -7.56
CA VAL A 481 22.66 -3.10 -6.41
C VAL A 481 22.24 -4.17 -5.41
N ASP A 482 22.59 -3.97 -4.14
CA ASP A 482 22.26 -4.89 -3.04
C ASP A 482 21.38 -4.20 -1.99
N PHE A 483 20.18 -4.72 -1.77
CA PHE A 483 19.23 -4.27 -0.77
C PHE A 483 19.29 -5.05 0.55
N SER A 484 20.23 -5.96 0.73
CA SER A 484 20.30 -6.86 1.90
C SER A 484 20.23 -6.11 3.23
N SER A 485 20.91 -4.95 3.35
CA SER A 485 20.87 -4.11 4.54
C SER A 485 19.48 -3.58 4.88
N ALA A 486 18.68 -3.25 3.87
CA ALA A 486 17.31 -2.80 4.04
C ALA A 486 16.35 -3.95 4.38
N LEU A 487 16.59 -5.15 3.83
CA LEU A 487 15.74 -6.32 4.07
C LEU A 487 15.91 -6.92 5.47
N ALA A 488 17.06 -6.74 6.10
CA ALA A 488 17.35 -7.31 7.41
C ALA A 488 16.36 -6.82 8.48
N LEU A 489 15.82 -7.75 9.24
CA LEU A 489 14.99 -7.49 10.41
C LEU A 489 15.80 -7.76 11.68
N PRO A 490 15.63 -6.94 12.74
CA PRO A 490 16.19 -7.28 14.04
C PRO A 490 15.52 -8.54 14.59
N PRO A 491 16.16 -9.27 15.52
CA PRO A 491 15.54 -10.41 16.17
C PRO A 491 14.25 -9.98 16.91
N PRO A 492 13.18 -10.80 16.88
CA PRO A 492 11.93 -10.46 17.55
C PRO A 492 12.12 -10.37 19.07
N PRO A 493 11.49 -9.39 19.74
CA PRO A 493 11.55 -9.27 21.19
C PRO A 493 10.89 -10.48 21.85
N ARG A 494 11.49 -10.95 22.95
CA ARG A 494 11.03 -12.14 23.70
C ARG A 494 10.87 -11.81 25.18
N GLY A 495 9.94 -12.49 25.88
CA GLY A 495 9.70 -12.31 27.31
C GLY A 495 9.42 -10.84 27.67
N LEU A 496 10.11 -10.28 28.64
CA LEU A 496 9.90 -8.92 29.14
C LEU A 496 10.17 -7.84 28.08
N THR A 497 10.98 -8.12 27.06
CA THR A 497 11.24 -7.15 26.00
C THR A 497 10.04 -6.91 25.07
N LYS A 498 8.97 -7.71 25.17
CA LYS A 498 7.68 -7.44 24.51
C LYS A 498 6.87 -6.32 25.18
N LEU A 499 7.12 -6.02 26.47
CA LEU A 499 6.30 -5.08 27.25
C LEU A 499 6.20 -3.67 26.66
N PRO A 500 7.28 -3.05 26.16
CA PRO A 500 7.20 -1.72 25.53
C PRO A 500 6.22 -1.68 24.35
N ALA A 501 6.30 -2.64 23.44
CA ALA A 501 5.40 -2.73 22.28
C ALA A 501 3.94 -2.95 22.72
N THR A 502 3.71 -3.82 23.71
CA THR A 502 2.37 -4.08 24.26
C THR A 502 1.79 -2.84 24.93
N PHE A 503 2.58 -2.14 25.75
CA PHE A 503 2.17 -0.91 26.43
C PHE A 503 1.87 0.23 25.44
N MET A 504 2.76 0.45 24.50
CA MET A 504 2.58 1.50 23.48
C MET A 504 1.39 1.20 22.58
N GLY A 505 1.17 -0.07 22.23
CA GLY A 505 -0.04 -0.50 21.52
C GLY A 505 -1.33 -0.24 22.30
N TRP A 506 -1.30 -0.46 23.63
CA TRP A 506 -2.43 -0.14 24.50
C TRP A 506 -2.65 1.38 24.62
N LEU A 507 -1.59 2.13 24.94
CA LEU A 507 -1.64 3.60 25.04
C LEU A 507 -2.16 4.19 23.74
N GLY A 508 -1.72 3.66 22.65
CA GLY A 508 -2.07 4.03 21.31
C GLY A 508 -3.54 3.92 20.95
N ASN A 509 -4.27 3.09 21.63
CA ASN A 509 -5.71 2.95 21.45
C ASN A 509 -6.53 3.85 22.38
N GLN A 510 -5.87 4.70 23.21
CA GLN A 510 -6.60 5.61 24.10
C GLN A 510 -7.01 6.89 23.33
N PRO A 511 -8.29 7.30 23.35
CA PRO A 511 -8.75 8.49 22.60
C PRO A 511 -8.00 9.79 22.92
N SER A 512 -7.57 9.97 24.17
CA SER A 512 -6.79 11.13 24.58
C SER A 512 -5.37 11.17 24.00
N ALA A 513 -4.71 10.00 23.93
CA ALA A 513 -3.41 9.86 23.31
C ALA A 513 -3.49 10.11 21.79
N LEU A 514 -4.53 9.57 21.15
CA LEU A 514 -4.86 9.82 19.74
C LEU A 514 -4.95 11.32 19.43
N LYS A 515 -5.75 12.04 20.21
CA LYS A 515 -5.91 13.50 20.04
C LYS A 515 -4.61 14.26 20.27
N LEU A 516 -3.80 13.87 21.24
CA LEU A 516 -2.51 14.50 21.51
C LEU A 516 -1.54 14.31 20.34
N PHE A 517 -1.38 13.08 19.85
CA PHE A 517 -0.48 12.78 18.73
C PHE A 517 -0.88 13.52 17.45
N ASN A 518 -2.18 13.59 17.14
CA ASN A 518 -2.63 14.38 15.99
C ASN A 518 -2.32 15.86 16.13
N ARG A 519 -2.52 16.46 17.32
CA ARG A 519 -2.14 17.87 17.56
C ARG A 519 -0.64 18.11 17.36
N LEU A 520 0.20 17.16 17.76
CA LEU A 520 1.65 17.25 17.57
C LEU A 520 2.03 17.16 16.08
N ASN A 521 1.38 16.27 15.33
CA ASN A 521 1.55 16.17 13.88
C ASN A 521 1.09 17.44 13.15
N GLU A 522 -0.08 17.96 13.48
CA GLU A 522 -0.58 19.21 12.91
C GLU A 522 0.34 20.41 13.22
N ALA A 523 0.90 20.48 14.44
CA ALA A 523 1.87 21.50 14.79
C ALA A 523 3.16 21.37 13.97
N GLY A 524 3.61 20.14 13.70
CA GLY A 524 4.73 19.83 12.81
C GLY A 524 4.46 20.29 11.37
N PHE A 525 3.28 20.01 10.84
CA PHE A 525 2.86 20.45 9.51
C PHE A 525 2.74 21.97 9.39
N LYS A 526 2.20 22.65 10.43
CA LYS A 526 2.16 24.11 10.47
C LYS A 526 3.54 24.76 10.43
N LYS A 527 4.52 24.19 11.14
CA LYS A 527 5.91 24.67 11.07
C LYS A 527 6.53 24.50 9.68
N LYS A 528 6.30 23.36 9.03
CA LYS A 528 6.74 23.13 7.65
C LYS A 528 6.09 24.12 6.68
N ARG A 529 4.80 24.41 6.86
CA ARG A 529 4.09 25.43 6.08
C ARG A 529 4.72 26.82 6.23
N GLN A 530 4.92 27.29 7.46
CA GLN A 530 5.52 28.60 7.71
C GLN A 530 6.93 28.73 7.08
N ARG A 531 7.72 27.67 7.13
CA ARG A 531 9.01 27.64 6.44
C ARG A 531 8.87 27.73 4.93
N ALA A 532 8.00 26.91 4.35
CA ALA A 532 7.74 26.94 2.90
C ALA A 532 7.23 28.30 2.44
N GLU A 533 6.31 28.96 3.21
CA GLU A 533 5.82 30.31 2.93
C GLU A 533 6.92 31.38 3.00
N ILE A 534 7.80 31.33 3.99
CA ILE A 534 8.94 32.26 4.13
C ILE A 534 9.92 32.07 2.96
N GLU A 535 10.24 30.86 2.59
CA GLU A 535 11.19 30.55 1.52
C GLU A 535 10.63 30.85 0.12
N LEU A 536 9.31 30.74 -0.05
CA LEU A 536 8.63 31.13 -1.30
C LEU A 536 8.45 32.65 -1.41
N SER A 537 8.61 33.42 -0.32
CA SER A 537 8.52 34.88 -0.32
C SER A 537 9.87 35.59 -0.51
N GLN A 538 10.97 34.86 -0.42
CA GLN A 538 12.33 35.31 -0.71
C GLN A 538 12.74 34.98 -2.14
#